data_39c02a47322293b34b972fa1d2bec4ba
#
_entry.id   39c02a47322293b34b972fa1d2bec4ba
#
_cell.length_a   1.000
_cell.length_b   1.000
_cell.length_c   1.000
_cell.angle_alpha   90.00
_cell.angle_beta   90.00
_cell.angle_gamma   90.00
#
_symmetry.space_group_name_H-M   'P 1'
#
loop_
_entity.id
_entity.type
_entity.pdbx_description
1 polymer ?
#
loop_
_entity_poly.entity_id
_entity_poly.type
_entity_poly.pdbx_seq_one_letter_code
_entity_poly.pdbx_strand_id
1 'polypeptide(L)'
;VTDKTHDDQFEQFHDDLAKAERKVAGEFDPGARGVVVAVGVLVAIASLLLAHAGKANGFDVLTFSHAAQAERITITSRVFVYFVAIFGIGFSTLALLTRRWAIAWIALCGNLIAVVAGLLAWWSRNTPGVGGVQPPSGVGIGLIAGWFAVILLSFHWARLVWARSNYQLALEEQRRIEAAEREKAVRDLQKRKNH
;
A
#
# COMPACT_ATOMS: atom_id res chain seq x y z
N VAL A 1 -0.17 -26.05 -43.94
CA VAL A 1 0.67 -26.28 -42.73
C VAL A 1 1.42 -25.02 -42.35
N THR A 2 1.69 -24.10 -43.29
CA THR A 2 2.48 -22.83 -43.10
C THR A 2 1.67 -21.70 -42.47
N ASP A 3 0.34 -21.75 -42.51
CA ASP A 3 -0.53 -20.66 -42.05
C ASP A 3 -0.69 -20.67 -40.51
N LYS A 4 -0.79 -21.85 -39.86
CA LYS A 4 -0.89 -21.98 -38.41
C LYS A 4 0.35 -21.50 -37.65
N THR A 5 1.54 -21.65 -38.20
CA THR A 5 2.78 -21.19 -37.57
C THR A 5 2.94 -19.68 -37.63
N HIS A 6 2.32 -18.99 -38.57
CA HIS A 6 2.31 -17.53 -38.64
C HIS A 6 1.33 -16.92 -37.62
N ASP A 7 0.14 -17.52 -37.45
CA ASP A 7 -0.84 -17.07 -36.46
C ASP A 7 -0.34 -17.26 -35.04
N ASP A 8 0.30 -18.42 -34.74
CA ASP A 8 0.89 -18.68 -33.42
C ASP A 8 2.05 -17.70 -33.07
N GLN A 9 2.83 -17.28 -34.08
CA GLN A 9 3.87 -16.27 -33.87
C GLN A 9 3.31 -14.86 -33.67
N PHE A 10 2.22 -14.52 -34.35
CA PHE A 10 1.51 -13.24 -34.17
C PHE A 10 0.86 -13.16 -32.79
N GLU A 11 0.21 -14.22 -32.31
CA GLU A 11 -0.35 -14.27 -30.95
C GLU A 11 0.73 -14.15 -29.88
N GLN A 12 1.85 -14.86 -30.03
CA GLN A 12 2.99 -14.73 -29.10
C GLN A 12 3.57 -13.32 -29.08
N PHE A 13 3.68 -12.66 -30.24
CA PHE A 13 4.17 -11.29 -30.33
C PHE A 13 3.21 -10.28 -29.71
N HIS A 14 1.89 -10.46 -29.90
CA HIS A 14 0.87 -9.66 -29.24
C HIS A 14 0.86 -9.83 -27.72
N ASP A 15 1.04 -11.06 -27.24
CA ASP A 15 1.15 -11.35 -25.82
C ASP A 15 2.41 -10.76 -25.18
N ASP A 16 3.53 -10.78 -25.88
CA ASP A 16 4.79 -10.19 -25.42
C ASP A 16 4.75 -8.66 -25.44
N LEU A 17 4.09 -8.05 -26.44
CA LEU A 17 3.81 -6.61 -26.45
C LEU A 17 2.89 -6.21 -25.31
N ALA A 18 1.80 -6.94 -25.08
CA ALA A 18 0.88 -6.67 -23.97
C ALA A 18 1.58 -6.83 -22.59
N LYS A 19 2.47 -7.80 -22.45
CA LYS A 19 3.31 -7.94 -21.24
C LYS A 19 4.31 -6.80 -21.10
N ALA A 20 4.91 -6.34 -22.20
CA ALA A 20 5.81 -5.20 -22.20
C ALA A 20 5.10 -3.90 -21.85
N GLU A 21 3.90 -3.67 -22.41
CA GLU A 21 3.04 -2.52 -22.09
C GLU A 21 2.62 -2.50 -20.62
N ARG A 22 2.22 -3.64 -20.06
CA ARG A 22 1.91 -3.76 -18.62
C ARG A 22 3.12 -3.48 -17.74
N LYS A 23 4.32 -3.90 -18.16
CA LYS A 23 5.59 -3.57 -17.48
C LYS A 23 5.88 -2.07 -17.49
N VAL A 24 5.65 -1.41 -18.63
CA VAL A 24 5.84 0.04 -18.78
C VAL A 24 4.78 0.82 -18.02
N ALA A 25 3.53 0.36 -18.00
CA ALA A 25 2.40 0.98 -17.29
C ALA A 25 2.53 0.95 -15.75
N GLY A 26 3.55 0.30 -15.22
CA GLY A 26 3.77 0.29 -13.77
C GLY A 26 2.78 -0.56 -13.00
N GLU A 27 2.10 -1.52 -13.63
CA GLU A 27 1.17 -2.44 -13.00
C GLU A 27 1.89 -3.47 -12.11
N PHE A 28 1.25 -3.84 -11.01
CA PHE A 28 1.68 -4.94 -10.15
C PHE A 28 0.61 -6.02 -10.08
N ASP A 29 1.01 -7.26 -9.93
CA ASP A 29 0.09 -8.37 -9.64
C ASP A 29 -0.03 -8.54 -8.12
N PRO A 30 -1.21 -8.27 -7.53
CA PRO A 30 -1.42 -8.41 -6.10
C PRO A 30 -1.46 -9.89 -5.64
N GLY A 31 -1.75 -10.84 -6.55
CA GLY A 31 -1.84 -12.26 -6.23
C GLY A 31 -2.68 -12.55 -4.99
N ALA A 32 -2.31 -13.59 -4.22
CA ALA A 32 -2.98 -13.95 -2.96
C ALA A 32 -2.90 -12.83 -1.89
N ARG A 33 -1.88 -11.95 -1.96
CA ARG A 33 -1.75 -10.81 -1.03
C ARG A 33 -2.83 -9.76 -1.24
N GLY A 34 -3.36 -9.64 -2.46
CA GLY A 34 -4.49 -8.75 -2.75
C GLY A 34 -5.72 -9.09 -1.94
N VAL A 35 -5.97 -10.38 -1.70
CA VAL A 35 -7.07 -10.83 -0.84
C VAL A 35 -6.87 -10.37 0.60
N VAL A 36 -5.65 -10.49 1.14
CA VAL A 36 -5.35 -10.03 2.51
C VAL A 36 -5.51 -8.52 2.63
N VAL A 37 -5.06 -7.75 1.64
CA VAL A 37 -5.28 -6.30 1.61
C VAL A 37 -6.77 -5.97 1.54
N ALA A 38 -7.55 -6.68 0.72
CA ALA A 38 -9.02 -6.50 0.64
C ALA A 38 -9.69 -6.77 1.99
N VAL A 39 -9.30 -7.86 2.69
CA VAL A 39 -9.79 -8.14 4.05
C VAL A 39 -9.37 -7.02 5.02
N GLY A 40 -8.14 -6.53 4.94
CA GLY A 40 -7.67 -5.40 5.74
C GLY A 40 -8.50 -4.13 5.53
N VAL A 41 -8.87 -3.84 4.26
CA VAL A 41 -9.77 -2.73 3.91
C VAL A 41 -11.17 -2.94 4.53
N LEU A 42 -11.73 -4.15 4.45
CA LEU A 42 -13.02 -4.45 5.07
C LEU A 42 -12.99 -4.28 6.59
N VAL A 43 -11.91 -4.70 7.24
CA VAL A 43 -11.72 -4.47 8.69
C VAL A 43 -11.60 -2.98 9.00
N ALA A 44 -10.90 -2.20 8.16
CA ALA A 44 -10.82 -0.75 8.30
C ALA A 44 -12.19 -0.07 8.16
N ILE A 45 -13.02 -0.50 7.21
CA ILE A 45 -14.42 -0.03 7.07
C ILE A 45 -15.23 -0.38 8.31
N ALA A 46 -15.18 -1.64 8.75
CA ALA A 46 -15.88 -2.09 9.95
C ALA A 46 -15.45 -1.30 11.18
N SER A 47 -14.18 -0.95 11.32
CA SER A 47 -13.65 -0.16 12.43
C SER A 47 -14.30 1.23 12.56
N LEU A 48 -14.72 1.83 11.43
CA LEU A 48 -15.42 3.12 11.45
C LEU A 48 -16.85 3.02 11.99
N LEU A 49 -17.46 1.84 11.90
CA LEU A 49 -18.81 1.58 12.44
C LEU A 49 -18.77 1.25 13.93
N LEU A 50 -17.63 0.77 14.43
CA LEU A 50 -17.46 0.38 15.81
C LEU A 50 -17.13 1.59 16.71
N ALA A 51 -17.39 1.46 18.01
CA ALA A 51 -17.07 2.50 18.97
C ALA A 51 -15.57 2.84 18.97
N HIS A 52 -15.25 4.08 18.65
CA HIS A 52 -13.88 4.60 18.67
C HIS A 52 -13.48 5.01 20.11
N ALA A 53 -14.39 5.66 20.82
CA ALA A 53 -14.27 6.01 22.23
C ALA A 53 -15.65 6.21 22.83
N GLY A 54 -15.96 5.53 23.93
CA GLY A 54 -17.25 5.59 24.57
C GLY A 54 -18.39 5.31 23.60
N LYS A 55 -19.27 6.28 23.40
CA LYS A 55 -20.41 6.19 22.46
C LYS A 55 -20.10 6.68 21.04
N ALA A 56 -18.97 7.38 20.84
CA ALA A 56 -18.58 7.89 19.52
C ALA A 56 -17.96 6.79 18.68
N ASN A 57 -18.47 6.58 17.47
CA ASN A 57 -17.90 5.70 16.46
C ASN A 57 -16.92 6.46 15.53
N GLY A 58 -16.30 5.76 14.57
CA GLY A 58 -15.36 6.39 13.64
C GLY A 58 -16.00 7.47 12.75
N PHE A 59 -17.27 7.30 12.35
CA PHE A 59 -17.99 8.33 11.58
C PHE A 59 -18.31 9.57 12.41
N ASP A 60 -18.61 9.39 13.70
CA ASP A 60 -18.76 10.53 14.62
C ASP A 60 -17.46 11.33 14.71
N VAL A 61 -16.32 10.65 14.72
CA VAL A 61 -15.00 11.29 14.71
C VAL A 61 -14.73 12.03 13.39
N LEU A 62 -15.08 11.41 12.24
CA LEU A 62 -14.92 12.03 10.92
C LEU A 62 -15.74 13.32 10.80
N THR A 63 -17.01 13.29 11.22
CA THR A 63 -17.93 14.42 11.09
C THR A 63 -17.85 15.40 12.26
N PHE A 64 -17.05 15.05 13.29
CA PHE A 64 -16.98 15.80 14.55
C PHE A 64 -18.35 16.05 15.17
N SER A 65 -19.16 14.98 15.25
CA SER A 65 -20.52 15.01 15.77
C SER A 65 -20.58 15.40 17.25
N HIS A 66 -21.79 15.66 17.74
CA HIS A 66 -22.00 15.91 19.18
C HIS A 66 -21.49 14.77 20.06
N ALA A 67 -21.58 13.51 19.60
CA ALA A 67 -21.03 12.36 20.32
C ALA A 67 -19.50 12.45 20.43
N ALA A 68 -18.82 12.81 19.35
CA ALA A 68 -17.36 13.00 19.35
C ALA A 68 -16.93 14.17 20.24
N GLN A 69 -17.71 15.26 20.27
CA GLN A 69 -17.46 16.40 21.16
C GLN A 69 -17.66 16.03 22.64
N ALA A 70 -18.73 15.32 22.96
CA ALA A 70 -19.01 14.84 24.31
C ALA A 70 -17.88 13.91 24.85
N GLU A 71 -17.32 13.07 23.96
CA GLU A 71 -16.19 12.20 24.28
C GLU A 71 -14.84 12.92 24.27
N ARG A 72 -14.80 14.24 24.02
CA ARG A 72 -13.56 15.04 23.94
C ARG A 72 -12.52 14.41 23.03
N ILE A 73 -12.94 14.04 21.80
CA ILE A 73 -12.06 13.41 20.81
C ILE A 73 -10.88 14.33 20.48
N THR A 74 -9.68 13.83 20.71
CA THR A 74 -8.42 14.56 20.47
C THR A 74 -8.12 14.71 18.98
N ILE A 75 -7.25 15.66 18.65
CA ILE A 75 -6.79 15.87 17.26
C ILE A 75 -6.07 14.62 16.73
N THR A 76 -5.34 13.90 17.57
CA THR A 76 -4.65 12.66 17.19
C THR A 76 -5.62 11.57 16.76
N SER A 77 -6.74 11.39 17.48
CA SER A 77 -7.81 10.48 17.09
C SER A 77 -8.46 10.90 15.76
N ARG A 78 -8.68 12.19 15.54
CA ARG A 78 -9.24 12.70 14.27
C ARG A 78 -8.28 12.44 13.11
N VAL A 79 -7.00 12.80 13.25
CA VAL A 79 -5.98 12.51 12.24
C VAL A 79 -5.93 11.02 11.93
N PHE A 80 -5.92 10.17 12.95
CA PHE A 80 -5.95 8.72 12.77
C PHE A 80 -7.15 8.28 11.92
N VAL A 81 -8.36 8.67 12.26
CA VAL A 81 -9.57 8.24 11.55
C VAL A 81 -9.61 8.79 10.12
N TYR A 82 -9.16 10.03 9.88
CA TYR A 82 -9.02 10.57 8.52
C TYR A 82 -8.02 9.76 7.70
N PHE A 83 -6.89 9.38 8.27
CA PHE A 83 -5.89 8.57 7.55
C PHE A 83 -6.38 7.15 7.30
N VAL A 84 -7.11 6.53 8.23
CA VAL A 84 -7.79 5.25 7.99
C VAL A 84 -8.76 5.35 6.82
N ALA A 85 -9.60 6.38 6.78
CA ALA A 85 -10.59 6.57 5.71
C ALA A 85 -9.93 6.84 4.36
N ILE A 86 -8.96 7.75 4.30
CA ILE A 86 -8.34 8.18 3.04
C ILE A 86 -7.37 7.12 2.53
N PHE A 87 -6.42 6.67 3.34
CA PHE A 87 -5.32 5.81 2.90
C PHE A 87 -5.60 4.33 3.18
N GLY A 88 -6.16 4.00 4.35
CA GLY A 88 -6.52 2.64 4.70
C GLY A 88 -7.64 2.10 3.81
N ILE A 89 -8.67 2.89 3.55
CA ILE A 89 -9.81 2.48 2.74
C ILE A 89 -9.66 3.00 1.31
N GLY A 90 -9.60 4.33 1.12
CA GLY A 90 -9.65 4.96 -0.21
C GLY A 90 -8.49 4.57 -1.10
N PHE A 91 -7.27 4.94 -0.75
CA PHE A 91 -6.09 4.66 -1.57
C PHE A 91 -5.76 3.17 -1.64
N SER A 92 -6.01 2.37 -0.58
CA SER A 92 -5.79 0.93 -0.63
C SER A 92 -6.77 0.25 -1.59
N THR A 93 -8.04 0.63 -1.59
CA THR A 93 -9.03 0.15 -2.58
C THR A 93 -8.65 0.59 -3.98
N LEU A 94 -8.30 1.87 -4.17
CA LEU A 94 -7.89 2.39 -5.47
C LEU A 94 -6.65 1.68 -6.01
N ALA A 95 -5.66 1.37 -5.15
CA ALA A 95 -4.47 0.62 -5.53
C ALA A 95 -4.79 -0.81 -5.97
N LEU A 96 -5.72 -1.49 -5.28
CA LEU A 96 -6.19 -2.83 -5.67
C LEU A 96 -6.90 -2.81 -7.02
N LEU A 97 -7.77 -1.82 -7.26
CA LEU A 97 -8.55 -1.72 -8.49
C LEU A 97 -7.71 -1.32 -9.70
N THR A 98 -6.85 -0.32 -9.52
CA THR A 98 -6.03 0.22 -10.61
C THR A 98 -4.73 -0.55 -10.83
N ARG A 99 -4.30 -1.33 -9.84
CA ARG A 99 -3.02 -2.06 -9.83
C ARG A 99 -1.80 -1.19 -10.10
N ARG A 100 -1.92 0.12 -9.85
CA ARG A 100 -0.84 1.09 -10.09
C ARG A 100 0.11 1.17 -8.89
N TRP A 101 1.36 0.92 -9.15
CA TRP A 101 2.43 0.95 -8.14
C TRP A 101 2.56 2.28 -7.39
N ALA A 102 2.40 3.42 -8.10
CA ALA A 102 2.45 4.74 -7.47
C ALA A 102 1.34 4.91 -6.41
N ILE A 103 0.13 4.40 -6.68
CA ILE A 103 -0.99 4.46 -5.74
C ILE A 103 -0.73 3.55 -4.53
N ALA A 104 -0.12 2.38 -4.75
CA ALA A 104 0.29 1.50 -3.66
C ALA A 104 1.33 2.15 -2.73
N TRP A 105 2.27 2.94 -3.27
CA TRP A 105 3.20 3.75 -2.49
C TRP A 105 2.50 4.81 -1.65
N ILE A 106 1.56 5.54 -2.23
CA ILE A 106 0.76 6.55 -1.51
C ILE A 106 -0.04 5.89 -0.39
N ALA A 107 -0.69 4.74 -0.67
CA ALA A 107 -1.40 3.96 0.33
C ALA A 107 -0.46 3.52 1.47
N LEU A 108 0.73 3.02 1.15
CA LEU A 108 1.74 2.62 2.14
C LEU A 108 2.14 3.78 3.04
N CYS A 109 2.55 4.91 2.46
CA CYS A 109 2.99 6.08 3.24
C CYS A 109 1.88 6.59 4.15
N GLY A 110 0.65 6.69 3.64
CA GLY A 110 -0.49 7.14 4.42
C GLY A 110 -0.85 6.17 5.56
N ASN A 111 -0.80 4.85 5.30
CA ASN A 111 -1.03 3.84 6.33
C ASN A 111 0.05 3.88 7.43
N LEU A 112 1.34 4.10 7.08
CA LEU A 112 2.40 4.24 8.07
C LEU A 112 2.17 5.45 8.98
N ILE A 113 1.73 6.58 8.43
CA ILE A 113 1.34 7.74 9.24
C ILE A 113 0.12 7.40 10.11
N ALA A 114 -0.86 6.66 9.59
CA ALA A 114 -2.01 6.19 10.36
C ALA A 114 -1.59 5.29 11.53
N VAL A 115 -0.58 4.43 11.36
CA VAL A 115 -0.05 3.59 12.45
C VAL A 115 0.46 4.46 13.60
N VAL A 116 1.25 5.49 13.29
CA VAL A 116 1.76 6.43 14.31
C VAL A 116 0.64 7.23 14.95
N ALA A 117 -0.29 7.77 14.13
CA ALA A 117 -1.44 8.51 14.63
C ALA A 117 -2.35 7.66 15.52
N GLY A 118 -2.52 6.38 15.20
CA GLY A 118 -3.29 5.43 16.02
C GLY A 118 -2.65 5.16 17.38
N LEU A 119 -1.32 5.01 17.41
CA LEU A 119 -0.58 4.92 18.67
C LEU A 119 -0.77 6.17 19.54
N LEU A 120 -0.65 7.36 18.93
CA LEU A 120 -0.86 8.63 19.63
C LEU A 120 -2.32 8.80 20.07
N ALA A 121 -3.27 8.35 19.27
CA ALA A 121 -4.70 8.34 19.65
C ALA A 121 -4.95 7.44 20.84
N TRP A 122 -4.40 6.22 20.83
CA TRP A 122 -4.46 5.29 21.96
C TRP A 122 -3.82 5.89 23.21
N TRP A 123 -2.63 6.48 23.07
CA TRP A 123 -1.92 7.14 24.17
C TRP A 123 -2.75 8.27 24.78
N SER A 124 -3.32 9.15 23.94
CA SER A 124 -4.13 10.29 24.40
C SER A 124 -5.40 9.88 25.18
N ARG A 125 -5.86 8.64 24.99
CA ARG A 125 -7.01 8.10 25.74
C ARG A 125 -6.63 7.47 27.09
N ASN A 126 -5.35 7.13 27.27
CA ASN A 126 -4.84 6.51 28.48
C ASN A 126 -4.05 7.48 29.38
N THR A 127 -3.90 8.75 28.94
CA THR A 127 -3.18 9.77 29.71
C THR A 127 -4.07 10.97 29.96
N PRO A 128 -3.94 11.61 31.15
CA PRO A 128 -4.61 12.88 31.40
C PRO A 128 -4.22 13.93 30.39
N GLY A 129 -5.20 14.71 29.95
CA GLY A 129 -4.97 15.87 29.08
C GLY A 129 -4.33 17.05 29.82
N VAL A 130 -4.19 18.16 29.10
CA VAL A 130 -3.68 19.41 29.67
C VAL A 130 -4.53 19.82 30.88
N GLY A 131 -3.87 20.15 32.00
CA GLY A 131 -4.54 20.47 33.23
C GLY A 131 -5.05 19.24 34.03
N GLY A 132 -4.59 18.03 33.72
CA GLY A 132 -4.95 16.80 34.45
C GLY A 132 -6.35 16.26 34.18
N VAL A 133 -7.03 16.78 33.17
CA VAL A 133 -8.40 16.37 32.84
C VAL A 133 -8.40 14.99 32.18
N GLN A 134 -9.06 14.04 32.82
CA GLN A 134 -9.22 12.69 32.28
C GLN A 134 -10.18 12.66 31.09
N PRO A 135 -9.90 11.81 30.04
CA PRO A 135 -10.87 11.54 29.00
C PRO A 135 -12.15 10.93 29.61
N PRO A 136 -13.36 11.28 29.07
CA PRO A 136 -14.62 10.75 29.58
C PRO A 136 -14.72 9.22 29.48
N SER A 137 -14.11 8.63 28.46
CA SER A 137 -14.10 7.18 28.22
C SER A 137 -12.73 6.71 27.77
N GLY A 138 -12.48 5.41 27.92
CA GLY A 138 -11.28 4.75 27.42
C GLY A 138 -11.30 4.51 25.91
N VAL A 139 -10.35 3.70 25.47
CA VAL A 139 -10.18 3.27 24.06
C VAL A 139 -11.32 2.34 23.65
N GLY A 140 -11.99 2.64 22.54
CA GLY A 140 -13.02 1.79 21.98
C GLY A 140 -12.43 0.72 21.03
N ILE A 141 -13.22 -0.34 20.80
CA ILE A 141 -12.82 -1.46 19.94
C ILE A 141 -12.61 -1.02 18.48
N GLY A 142 -13.30 0.03 18.02
CA GLY A 142 -13.13 0.60 16.68
C GLY A 142 -11.75 1.22 16.48
N LEU A 143 -11.20 1.92 17.49
CA LEU A 143 -9.83 2.43 17.43
C LEU A 143 -8.83 1.28 17.34
N ILE A 144 -8.98 0.25 18.16
CA ILE A 144 -8.08 -0.92 18.18
C ILE A 144 -8.14 -1.66 16.85
N ALA A 145 -9.35 -1.97 16.37
CA ALA A 145 -9.55 -2.69 15.11
C ALA A 145 -8.98 -1.91 13.90
N GLY A 146 -9.23 -0.59 13.84
CA GLY A 146 -8.69 0.28 12.82
C GLY A 146 -7.16 0.35 12.86
N TRP A 147 -6.57 0.40 14.05
CA TRP A 147 -5.13 0.41 14.22
C TRP A 147 -4.48 -0.89 13.74
N PHE A 148 -5.03 -2.04 14.11
CA PHE A 148 -4.57 -3.32 13.60
C PHE A 148 -4.75 -3.44 12.06
N ALA A 149 -5.86 -2.92 11.52
CA ALA A 149 -6.09 -2.90 10.07
C ALA A 149 -4.99 -2.12 9.32
N VAL A 150 -4.64 -0.90 9.77
CA VAL A 150 -3.59 -0.11 9.10
C VAL A 150 -2.19 -0.69 9.28
N ILE A 151 -1.89 -1.37 10.40
CA ILE A 151 -0.64 -2.12 10.57
C ILE A 151 -0.57 -3.26 9.56
N LEU A 152 -1.64 -4.06 9.44
CA LEU A 152 -1.73 -5.15 8.47
C LEU A 152 -1.57 -4.62 7.03
N LEU A 153 -2.30 -3.56 6.68
CA LEU A 153 -2.22 -2.92 5.38
C LEU A 153 -0.80 -2.41 5.09
N SER A 154 -0.16 -1.72 6.05
CA SER A 154 1.21 -1.23 5.92
C SER A 154 2.19 -2.37 5.63
N PHE A 155 2.09 -3.47 6.38
CA PHE A 155 2.96 -4.63 6.18
C PHE A 155 2.80 -5.25 4.78
N HIS A 156 1.56 -5.45 4.33
CA HIS A 156 1.30 -6.07 3.03
C HIS A 156 1.65 -5.14 1.87
N TRP A 157 1.36 -3.84 1.97
CA TRP A 157 1.78 -2.85 0.98
C TRP A 157 3.30 -2.72 0.90
N ALA A 158 4.01 -2.70 2.03
CA ALA A 158 5.46 -2.66 2.07
C ALA A 158 6.06 -3.87 1.33
N ARG A 159 5.57 -5.08 1.61
CA ARG A 159 6.04 -6.29 0.93
C ARG A 159 5.76 -6.28 -0.57
N LEU A 160 4.61 -5.74 -0.99
CA LEU A 160 4.23 -5.66 -2.39
C LEU A 160 5.13 -4.68 -3.14
N VAL A 161 5.36 -3.51 -2.55
CA VAL A 161 6.20 -2.46 -3.10
C VAL A 161 7.67 -2.90 -3.21
N TRP A 162 8.21 -3.55 -2.17
CA TRP A 162 9.59 -4.05 -2.17
C TRP A 162 9.84 -5.19 -3.13
N ALA A 163 8.89 -6.12 -3.28
CA ALA A 163 9.04 -7.21 -4.23
C ALA A 163 9.31 -6.72 -5.66
N ARG A 164 8.69 -5.61 -6.05
CA ARG A 164 8.92 -5.00 -7.37
C ARG A 164 10.26 -4.27 -7.46
N SER A 165 10.65 -3.53 -6.42
CA SER A 165 11.94 -2.82 -6.41
C SER A 165 13.10 -3.80 -6.57
N ASN A 166 13.06 -4.94 -5.88
CA ASN A 166 14.08 -5.98 -6.00
C ASN A 166 14.13 -6.59 -7.41
N TYR A 167 12.96 -6.79 -8.04
CA TYR A 167 12.90 -7.30 -9.42
C TYR A 167 13.53 -6.33 -10.42
N GLN A 168 13.28 -5.03 -10.28
CA GLN A 168 13.88 -4.00 -11.14
C GLN A 168 15.40 -3.95 -11.00
N LEU A 169 15.91 -4.00 -9.76
CA LEU A 169 17.35 -4.04 -9.49
C LEU A 169 18.01 -5.28 -10.10
N ALA A 170 17.37 -6.46 -9.99
CA ALA A 170 17.88 -7.69 -10.60
C ALA A 170 17.93 -7.61 -12.14
N LEU A 171 16.94 -6.98 -12.79
CA LEU A 171 16.93 -6.75 -14.24
C LEU A 171 18.01 -5.76 -14.68
N GLU A 172 18.27 -4.72 -13.91
CA GLU A 172 19.36 -3.78 -14.19
C GLU A 172 20.73 -4.44 -14.09
N GLU A 173 20.92 -5.27 -13.08
CA GLU A 173 22.13 -6.08 -12.89
C GLU A 173 22.37 -7.01 -14.09
N GLN A 174 21.33 -7.74 -14.53
CA GLN A 174 21.43 -8.60 -15.72
C GLN A 174 21.80 -7.80 -16.97
N ARG A 175 21.17 -6.65 -17.21
CA ARG A 175 21.52 -5.78 -18.35
C ARG A 175 22.95 -5.29 -18.30
N ARG A 176 23.49 -4.97 -17.12
CA ARG A 176 24.90 -4.56 -16.93
C ARG A 176 25.85 -5.70 -17.27
N ILE A 177 25.54 -6.91 -16.82
CA ILE A 177 26.35 -8.11 -17.11
C ILE A 177 26.37 -8.38 -18.62
N GLU A 178 25.20 -8.40 -19.28
CA GLU A 178 25.09 -8.59 -20.73
C GLU A 178 25.83 -7.50 -21.52
N ALA A 179 25.76 -6.24 -21.10
CA ALA A 179 26.48 -5.15 -21.74
C ALA A 179 28.00 -5.33 -21.62
N ALA A 180 28.49 -5.73 -20.44
CA ALA A 180 29.92 -5.99 -20.20
C ALA A 180 30.44 -7.18 -21.04
N GLU A 181 29.62 -8.24 -21.21
CA GLU A 181 29.96 -9.39 -22.05
C GLU A 181 30.04 -9.02 -23.52
N ARG A 182 29.08 -8.24 -24.02
CA ARG A 182 29.10 -7.70 -25.40
C ARG A 182 30.34 -6.84 -25.65
N GLU A 183 30.69 -5.98 -24.71
CA GLU A 183 31.87 -5.12 -24.83
C GLU A 183 33.17 -5.93 -24.84
N LYS A 184 33.27 -7.00 -24.02
CA LYS A 184 34.41 -7.93 -24.06
C LYS A 184 34.50 -8.65 -25.41
N ALA A 185 33.39 -9.18 -25.91
CA ALA A 185 33.34 -9.85 -27.20
C ALA A 185 33.79 -8.92 -28.35
N VAL A 186 33.35 -7.67 -28.36
CA VAL A 186 33.77 -6.67 -29.36
C VAL A 186 35.27 -6.38 -29.25
N ARG A 187 35.81 -6.19 -28.04
CA ARG A 187 37.26 -5.98 -27.84
C ARG A 187 38.10 -7.17 -28.31
N ASP A 188 37.64 -8.40 -28.08
CA ASP A 188 38.36 -9.61 -28.52
C ASP A 188 38.34 -9.77 -30.04
N LEU A 189 37.23 -9.42 -30.70
CA LEU A 189 37.14 -9.38 -32.16
C LEU A 189 38.07 -8.32 -32.76
N GLN A 190 38.16 -7.13 -32.15
CA GLN A 190 39.07 -6.08 -32.59
C GLN A 190 40.55 -6.48 -32.44
N LYS A 191 40.90 -7.16 -31.33
CA LYS A 191 42.27 -7.69 -31.14
C LYS A 191 42.65 -8.71 -32.19
N ARG A 192 41.72 -9.64 -32.55
CA ARG A 192 41.95 -10.66 -33.60
C ARG A 192 42.12 -10.05 -35.00
N LYS A 193 41.52 -8.90 -35.27
CA LYS A 193 41.58 -8.22 -36.57
C LYS A 193 42.87 -7.42 -36.75
N ASN A 194 43.55 -7.07 -35.66
CA ASN A 194 44.78 -6.28 -35.63
C ASN A 194 46.08 -7.14 -35.55
N HIS A 195 45.92 -8.46 -35.51
CA HIS A 195 46.99 -9.47 -35.66
C HIS A 195 46.81 -10.25 -36.95
#